data_e058c9ab7c580520e1d1b21fbda7b0a3
#
_entry.id   e058c9ab7c580520e1d1b21fbda7b0a3
#
_cell.length_a   1.000
_cell.length_b   1.000
_cell.length_c   1.000
_cell.angle_alpha   90.00
_cell.angle_beta   90.00
_cell.angle_gamma   90.00
#
_symmetry.space_group_name_H-M   'P 1'
#
loop_
_entity.id
_entity.type
_entity.pdbx_description
1 polymer ?
#
loop_
_entity_poly.entity_id
_entity_poly.type
_entity_poly.pdbx_seq_one_letter_code
_entity_poly.pdbx_strand_id
1 'polypeptide(L)'
;WRQIPKMMELKQLLLTTVAEHPEWSQEEKGSLLGECDLILSFLMYNDISAMSRLHRSASAQMSHPAISIQNSGGWTFGSPSVLMMFHRQPGQLDRELAEMDECMPHYYKITNGHGMGAETIMRAEADLQQGRFDDAQILLERAYAQIEGNGQTNMALCCDFLAWRLSLCGPYTPRVPLEVRREELFRQHNMAWRNLFHAICAYYYALRGQTESIPEVYAAHRMNTVNTLAPGKPMIELIENQVYLAQGEWARVLGRGPGLLAMCEALHYDLVALHLRIQMAAA
;
A
#
# COMPACT_ATOMS: atom_id res chain seq x y z
N TRP A 1 1.15 -7.09 16.21
CA TRP A 1 0.93 -8.50 16.62
C TRP A 1 0.63 -8.64 18.11
N ARG A 2 1.37 -7.99 19.01
CA ARG A 2 1.11 -8.06 20.47
C ARG A 2 -0.24 -7.51 20.90
N GLN A 3 -0.90 -6.71 20.07
CA GLN A 3 -2.18 -6.07 20.37
C GLN A 3 -3.40 -6.85 19.84
N ILE A 4 -3.20 -7.85 18.96
CA ILE A 4 -4.32 -8.61 18.38
C ILE A 4 -5.18 -9.28 19.46
N PRO A 5 -4.64 -10.00 20.46
CA PRO A 5 -5.48 -10.59 21.52
C PRO A 5 -6.32 -9.54 22.24
N LYS A 6 -5.71 -8.39 22.58
CA LYS A 6 -6.43 -7.29 23.23
C LYS A 6 -7.53 -6.70 22.36
N MET A 7 -7.30 -6.57 21.05
CA MET A 7 -8.33 -6.12 20.11
C MET A 7 -9.51 -7.09 20.03
N MET A 8 -9.24 -8.40 20.08
CA MET A 8 -10.29 -9.41 20.10
C MET A 8 -11.10 -9.39 21.42
N GLU A 9 -10.43 -9.16 22.56
CA GLU A 9 -11.10 -8.95 23.85
C GLU A 9 -12.00 -7.70 23.81
N LEU A 10 -11.50 -6.59 23.27
CA LEU A 10 -12.28 -5.35 23.11
C LEU A 10 -13.47 -5.53 22.18
N LYS A 11 -13.32 -6.31 21.09
CA LYS A 11 -14.46 -6.67 20.23
C LYS A 11 -15.52 -7.43 21.02
N GLN A 12 -15.10 -8.43 21.81
CA GLN A 12 -16.05 -9.21 22.61
C GLN A 12 -16.75 -8.34 23.66
N LEU A 13 -16.01 -7.45 24.31
CA LEU A 13 -16.58 -6.49 25.25
C LEU A 13 -17.61 -5.59 24.55
N LEU A 14 -17.27 -5.04 23.37
CA LEU A 14 -18.21 -4.23 22.59
C LEU A 14 -19.49 -4.98 22.24
N LEU A 15 -19.38 -6.23 21.78
CA LEU A 15 -20.56 -7.06 21.46
C LEU A 15 -21.45 -7.28 22.69
N THR A 16 -20.85 -7.56 23.86
CA THR A 16 -21.56 -7.69 25.11
C THR A 16 -22.26 -6.39 25.50
N THR A 17 -21.54 -5.27 25.46
CA THR A 17 -22.08 -3.93 25.78
C THR A 17 -23.25 -3.57 24.86
N VAL A 18 -23.14 -3.79 23.56
CA VAL A 18 -24.24 -3.53 22.61
C VAL A 18 -25.47 -4.39 22.90
N ALA A 19 -25.25 -5.63 23.33
CA ALA A 19 -26.36 -6.54 23.72
C ALA A 19 -27.04 -6.13 25.03
N GLU A 20 -26.29 -5.57 25.98
CA GLU A 20 -26.80 -5.09 27.29
C GLU A 20 -27.54 -3.75 27.17
N HIS A 21 -27.42 -3.04 26.05
CA HIS A 21 -28.09 -1.77 25.81
C HIS A 21 -29.15 -1.85 24.69
N PRO A 22 -30.30 -2.52 24.94
CA PRO A 22 -31.37 -2.64 23.95
C PRO A 22 -31.96 -1.28 23.54
N GLU A 23 -31.87 -0.26 24.40
CA GLU A 23 -32.38 1.10 24.20
C GLU A 23 -31.59 1.88 23.15
N TRP A 24 -30.37 1.49 22.83
CA TRP A 24 -29.59 2.12 21.76
C TRP A 24 -30.23 1.89 20.38
N SER A 25 -30.27 2.93 19.57
CA SER A 25 -30.79 2.84 18.21
C SER A 25 -29.98 1.88 17.35
N GLN A 26 -30.56 1.38 16.27
CA GLN A 26 -29.84 0.54 15.30
C GLN A 26 -28.67 1.30 14.63
N GLU A 27 -28.81 2.61 14.48
CA GLU A 27 -27.74 3.46 13.94
C GLU A 27 -26.55 3.55 14.89
N GLU A 28 -26.75 3.79 16.17
CA GLU A 28 -25.70 3.81 17.19
C GLU A 28 -24.97 2.47 17.26
N LYS A 29 -25.73 1.36 17.35
CA LYS A 29 -25.18 0.00 17.36
C LYS A 29 -24.39 -0.30 16.08
N GLY A 30 -24.96 0.03 14.92
CA GLY A 30 -24.34 -0.19 13.62
C GLY A 30 -23.07 0.60 13.45
N SER A 31 -23.02 1.85 13.91
CA SER A 31 -21.82 2.68 13.87
C SER A 31 -20.68 2.08 14.70
N LEU A 32 -20.95 1.68 15.93
CA LEU A 32 -19.94 1.07 16.81
C LEU A 32 -19.41 -0.26 16.28
N LEU A 33 -20.31 -1.14 15.84
CA LEU A 33 -19.92 -2.46 15.31
C LEU A 33 -19.20 -2.33 13.96
N GLY A 34 -19.63 -1.41 13.10
CA GLY A 34 -18.98 -1.13 11.82
C GLY A 34 -17.59 -0.53 11.98
N GLU A 35 -17.39 0.42 12.89
CA GLU A 35 -16.06 0.93 13.24
C GLU A 35 -15.15 -0.19 13.75
N CYS A 36 -15.67 -1.08 14.59
CA CYS A 36 -14.92 -2.23 15.08
C CYS A 36 -14.50 -3.16 13.93
N ASP A 37 -15.41 -3.50 13.02
CA ASP A 37 -15.10 -4.34 11.86
C ASP A 37 -14.07 -3.67 10.94
N LEU A 38 -14.18 -2.36 10.72
CA LEU A 38 -13.21 -1.60 9.94
C LEU A 38 -11.82 -1.63 10.58
N ILE A 39 -11.70 -1.37 11.88
CA ILE A 39 -10.42 -1.42 12.59
C ILE A 39 -9.83 -2.84 12.54
N LEU A 40 -10.66 -3.87 12.72
CA LEU A 40 -10.23 -5.26 12.64
C LEU A 40 -9.77 -5.66 11.23
N SER A 41 -10.32 -5.04 10.17
CA SER A 41 -9.88 -5.30 8.80
C SER A 41 -8.40 -5.00 8.60
N PHE A 42 -7.85 -3.98 9.26
CA PHE A 42 -6.43 -3.65 9.19
C PHE A 42 -5.53 -4.70 9.86
N LEU A 43 -6.07 -5.50 10.79
CA LEU A 43 -5.35 -6.64 11.38
C LEU A 43 -5.25 -7.84 10.44
N MET A 44 -6.07 -7.88 9.37
CA MET A 44 -5.97 -8.90 8.33
C MET A 44 -4.77 -8.65 7.41
N TYR A 45 -4.10 -7.53 7.59
CA TYR A 45 -2.86 -7.17 6.92
C TYR A 45 -3.05 -6.96 5.41
N ASN A 46 -2.62 -7.92 4.60
CA ASN A 46 -2.75 -7.93 3.15
C ASN A 46 -3.73 -9.01 2.64
N ASP A 47 -4.53 -9.59 3.53
CA ASP A 47 -5.56 -10.56 3.15
C ASP A 47 -6.83 -9.84 2.68
N ILE A 48 -6.88 -9.51 1.39
CA ILE A 48 -8.00 -8.77 0.81
C ILE A 48 -9.35 -9.52 0.94
N SER A 49 -9.35 -10.85 0.89
CA SER A 49 -10.56 -11.65 1.10
C SER A 49 -11.10 -11.50 2.53
N ALA A 50 -10.22 -11.54 3.53
CA ALA A 50 -10.60 -11.35 4.92
C ALA A 50 -11.03 -9.90 5.18
N MET A 51 -10.32 -8.91 4.61
CA MET A 51 -10.67 -7.50 4.68
C MET A 51 -12.03 -7.23 4.03
N SER A 52 -12.30 -7.80 2.85
CA SER A 52 -13.55 -7.64 2.13
C SER A 52 -14.77 -8.09 2.96
N ARG A 53 -14.66 -9.20 3.67
CA ARG A 53 -15.74 -9.66 4.57
C ARG A 53 -16.07 -8.64 5.65
N LEU A 54 -15.05 -8.05 6.27
CA LEU A 54 -15.20 -7.04 7.32
C LEU A 54 -15.70 -5.70 6.75
N HIS A 55 -15.22 -5.28 5.60
CA HIS A 55 -15.69 -4.06 4.93
C HIS A 55 -17.17 -4.19 4.50
N ARG A 56 -17.60 -5.35 4.00
CA ARG A 56 -19.02 -5.61 3.71
C ARG A 56 -19.88 -5.56 4.96
N SER A 57 -19.42 -6.19 6.04
CA SER A 57 -20.12 -6.16 7.34
C SER A 57 -20.26 -4.74 7.84
N ALA A 58 -19.18 -3.97 7.88
CA ALA A 58 -19.19 -2.56 8.27
C ALA A 58 -20.10 -1.71 7.37
N SER A 59 -19.98 -1.86 6.05
CA SER A 59 -20.79 -1.13 5.07
C SER A 59 -22.28 -1.41 5.15
N ALA A 60 -22.68 -2.61 5.62
CA ALA A 60 -24.08 -2.96 5.84
C ALA A 60 -24.66 -2.36 7.13
N GLN A 61 -23.80 -2.09 8.11
CA GLN A 61 -24.21 -1.62 9.44
C GLN A 61 -24.15 -0.09 9.59
N MET A 62 -23.17 0.56 8.95
CA MET A 62 -22.91 2.00 9.11
C MET A 62 -23.78 2.83 8.20
N SER A 63 -24.43 3.86 8.76
CA SER A 63 -25.20 4.87 8.02
C SER A 63 -24.36 6.08 7.60
N HIS A 64 -23.18 6.26 8.19
CA HIS A 64 -22.24 7.35 7.92
C HIS A 64 -20.80 6.84 7.83
N PRO A 65 -19.87 7.61 7.22
CA PRO A 65 -18.48 7.26 7.19
C PRO A 65 -17.85 7.11 8.59
N ALA A 66 -16.85 6.25 8.68
CA ALA A 66 -16.09 6.00 9.90
C ALA A 66 -15.35 7.25 10.38
N ILE A 67 -15.28 7.41 11.69
CA ILE A 67 -14.48 8.49 12.31
C ILE A 67 -13.01 8.10 12.51
N SER A 68 -12.71 6.80 12.50
CA SER A 68 -11.38 6.25 12.71
C SER A 68 -10.42 6.44 11.52
N ILE A 69 -10.94 6.73 10.33
CA ILE A 69 -10.16 6.92 9.11
C ILE A 69 -10.29 8.34 8.61
N GLN A 70 -9.14 8.98 8.39
CA GLN A 70 -9.04 10.32 7.82
C GLN A 70 -8.04 10.31 6.66
N ASN A 71 -8.37 10.99 5.55
CA ASN A 71 -7.52 11.09 4.36
C ASN A 71 -6.17 11.77 4.64
N SER A 72 -6.10 12.62 5.67
CA SER A 72 -4.87 13.28 6.12
C SER A 72 -4.00 12.40 7.03
N GLY A 73 -4.50 11.23 7.44
CA GLY A 73 -3.76 10.30 8.30
C GLY A 73 -2.56 9.65 7.60
N GLY A 74 -1.63 9.13 8.38
CA GLY A 74 -0.46 8.40 7.85
C GLY A 74 -0.77 7.00 7.30
N TRP A 75 -2.02 6.56 7.37
CA TRP A 75 -2.45 5.28 6.82
C TRP A 75 -2.50 5.34 5.28
N THR A 76 -1.95 4.31 4.64
CA THR A 76 -1.93 4.21 3.18
C THR A 76 -2.51 2.86 2.75
N PHE A 77 -3.43 2.86 1.80
CA PHE A 77 -3.98 1.62 1.25
C PHE A 77 -3.04 1.08 0.17
N GLY A 78 -2.04 0.26 0.58
CA GLY A 78 -1.12 -0.40 -0.34
C GLY A 78 0.03 0.45 -0.89
N SER A 79 0.33 1.63 -0.33
CA SER A 79 1.47 2.43 -0.81
C SER A 79 2.83 1.82 -0.43
N PRO A 80 3.84 1.89 -1.31
CA PRO A 80 3.86 2.55 -2.62
C PRO A 80 3.28 1.72 -3.77
N SER A 81 3.01 0.45 -3.58
CA SER A 81 2.48 -0.46 -4.60
C SER A 81 1.36 -1.32 -4.03
N VAL A 82 0.17 -1.17 -4.59
CA VAL A 82 -1.03 -1.92 -4.18
C VAL A 82 -0.85 -3.40 -4.52
N LEU A 83 -0.32 -3.70 -5.70
CA LEU A 83 -0.07 -5.08 -6.12
C LEU A 83 0.98 -5.78 -5.23
N MET A 84 2.10 -5.11 -4.93
CA MET A 84 3.13 -5.69 -4.06
C MET A 84 2.59 -6.00 -2.66
N MET A 85 1.64 -5.22 -2.17
CA MET A 85 1.01 -5.46 -0.87
C MET A 85 0.03 -6.62 -0.91
N PHE A 86 -0.84 -6.69 -1.92
CA PHE A 86 -2.01 -7.58 -1.90
C PHE A 86 -1.87 -8.85 -2.75
N HIS A 87 -0.81 -8.99 -3.57
CA HIS A 87 -0.53 -10.25 -4.24
C HIS A 87 0.20 -11.21 -3.30
N ARG A 88 -0.55 -12.18 -2.76
CA ARG A 88 -0.12 -13.07 -1.68
C ARG A 88 0.36 -14.43 -2.12
N GLN A 89 -0.10 -14.91 -3.27
CA GLN A 89 0.15 -16.28 -3.71
C GLN A 89 0.33 -16.40 -5.21
N PRO A 90 1.33 -17.15 -5.68
CA PRO A 90 1.49 -17.42 -7.10
C PRO A 90 0.23 -18.07 -7.69
N GLY A 91 -0.17 -17.63 -8.88
CA GLY A 91 -1.32 -18.18 -9.60
C GLY A 91 -2.69 -17.72 -9.08
N GLN A 92 -2.76 -16.82 -8.10
CA GLN A 92 -4.03 -16.31 -7.58
C GLN A 92 -4.33 -14.86 -8.01
N LEU A 93 -3.51 -14.28 -8.90
CA LEU A 93 -3.62 -12.87 -9.27
C LEU A 93 -5.02 -12.45 -9.73
N ASP A 94 -5.63 -13.21 -10.65
CA ASP A 94 -6.97 -12.87 -11.18
C ASP A 94 -8.04 -12.89 -10.09
N ARG A 95 -7.94 -13.83 -9.16
CA ARG A 95 -8.83 -13.90 -8.01
C ARG A 95 -8.62 -12.70 -7.07
N GLU A 96 -7.38 -12.37 -6.76
CA GLU A 96 -7.04 -11.25 -5.87
C GLU A 96 -7.47 -9.90 -6.48
N LEU A 97 -7.34 -9.73 -7.80
CA LEU A 97 -7.87 -8.58 -8.53
C LEU A 97 -9.40 -8.49 -8.44
N ALA A 98 -10.09 -9.61 -8.62
CA ALA A 98 -11.55 -9.65 -8.51
C ALA A 98 -12.03 -9.35 -7.08
N GLU A 99 -11.34 -9.88 -6.05
CA GLU A 99 -11.63 -9.59 -4.66
C GLU A 99 -11.36 -8.12 -4.29
N MET A 100 -10.34 -7.51 -4.89
CA MET A 100 -10.08 -6.07 -4.73
C MET A 100 -11.22 -5.24 -5.30
N ASP A 101 -11.68 -5.55 -6.52
CA ASP A 101 -12.82 -4.86 -7.15
C ASP A 101 -14.10 -4.97 -6.30
N GLU A 102 -14.34 -6.14 -5.70
CA GLU A 102 -15.50 -6.36 -4.84
C GLU A 102 -15.38 -5.64 -3.49
N CYS A 103 -14.18 -5.57 -2.94
CA CYS A 103 -13.90 -4.98 -1.63
C CYS A 103 -14.03 -3.45 -1.64
N MET A 104 -13.45 -2.79 -2.64
CA MET A 104 -13.23 -1.34 -2.60
C MET A 104 -14.51 -0.49 -2.55
N PRO A 105 -15.61 -0.81 -3.25
CA PRO A 105 -16.86 -0.04 -3.10
C PRO A 105 -17.40 0.00 -1.67
N HIS A 106 -17.29 -1.10 -0.92
CA HIS A 106 -17.68 -1.16 0.50
C HIS A 106 -16.76 -0.32 1.37
N TYR A 107 -15.45 -0.41 1.11
CA TYR A 107 -14.46 0.39 1.82
C TYR A 107 -14.66 1.89 1.57
N TYR A 108 -14.86 2.31 0.32
CA TYR A 108 -15.09 3.72 -0.04
C TYR A 108 -16.32 4.29 0.68
N LYS A 109 -17.41 3.53 0.74
CA LYS A 109 -18.63 3.95 1.44
C LYS A 109 -18.37 4.29 2.90
N ILE A 110 -17.63 3.44 3.62
CA ILE A 110 -17.40 3.59 5.06
C ILE A 110 -16.21 4.48 5.42
N THR A 111 -15.38 4.88 4.46
CA THR A 111 -14.17 5.68 4.70
C THR A 111 -14.16 7.03 3.96
N ASN A 112 -15.31 7.45 3.45
CA ASN A 112 -15.44 8.67 2.65
C ASN A 112 -14.46 8.71 1.46
N GLY A 113 -14.32 7.57 0.76
CA GLY A 113 -13.48 7.44 -0.43
C GLY A 113 -11.98 7.29 -0.17
N HIS A 114 -11.54 7.07 1.07
CA HIS A 114 -10.13 6.80 1.34
C HIS A 114 -9.64 5.60 0.52
N GLY A 115 -8.44 5.71 -0.08
CA GLY A 115 -7.87 4.65 -0.92
C GLY A 115 -8.50 4.54 -2.33
N MET A 116 -9.32 5.51 -2.74
CA MET A 116 -9.98 5.50 -4.06
C MET A 116 -8.97 5.31 -5.19
N GLY A 117 -9.30 4.40 -6.11
CA GLY A 117 -8.45 4.04 -7.24
C GLY A 117 -7.51 2.85 -6.96
N ALA A 118 -7.48 2.29 -5.74
CA ALA A 118 -6.58 1.18 -5.41
C ALA A 118 -6.78 -0.04 -6.31
N GLU A 119 -8.03 -0.41 -6.64
CA GLU A 119 -8.36 -1.51 -7.54
C GLU A 119 -7.85 -1.26 -8.97
N THR A 120 -7.98 -0.03 -9.45
CA THR A 120 -7.50 0.37 -10.77
C THR A 120 -5.97 0.38 -10.82
N ILE A 121 -5.31 0.89 -9.78
CA ILE A 121 -3.85 0.89 -9.65
C ILE A 121 -3.33 -0.56 -9.60
N MET A 122 -3.94 -1.43 -8.81
CA MET A 122 -3.52 -2.83 -8.71
C MET A 122 -3.58 -3.55 -10.07
N ARG A 123 -4.63 -3.31 -10.86
CA ARG A 123 -4.73 -3.84 -12.23
C ARG A 123 -3.66 -3.27 -13.16
N ALA A 124 -3.44 -1.96 -13.11
CA ALA A 124 -2.39 -1.33 -13.91
C ALA A 124 -1.00 -1.84 -13.57
N GLU A 125 -0.73 -2.10 -12.29
CA GLU A 125 0.53 -2.71 -11.83
C GLU A 125 0.64 -4.19 -12.31
N ALA A 126 -0.46 -4.94 -12.33
CA ALA A 126 -0.49 -6.29 -12.87
C ALA A 126 -0.18 -6.30 -14.38
N ASP A 127 -0.75 -5.35 -15.13
CA ASP A 127 -0.45 -5.19 -16.56
C ASP A 127 1.01 -4.83 -16.81
N LEU A 128 1.59 -3.94 -15.99
CA LEU A 128 3.03 -3.65 -16.03
C LEU A 128 3.88 -4.91 -15.83
N GLN A 129 3.57 -5.73 -14.81
CA GLN A 129 4.31 -6.96 -14.53
C GLN A 129 4.18 -8.01 -15.63
N GLN A 130 3.09 -7.98 -16.38
CA GLN A 130 2.82 -8.90 -17.48
C GLN A 130 3.30 -8.37 -18.86
N GLY A 131 3.92 -7.18 -18.89
CA GLY A 131 4.42 -6.57 -20.13
C GLY A 131 3.34 -5.93 -21.00
N ARG A 132 2.12 -5.75 -20.50
CA ARG A 132 1.01 -5.06 -21.19
C ARG A 132 1.08 -3.56 -20.89
N PHE A 133 2.12 -2.91 -21.39
CA PHE A 133 2.46 -1.54 -21.02
C PHE A 133 1.42 -0.50 -21.43
N ASP A 134 0.81 -0.66 -22.61
CA ASP A 134 -0.25 0.24 -23.09
C ASP A 134 -1.51 0.14 -22.23
N ASP A 135 -1.90 -1.07 -21.85
CA ASP A 135 -3.05 -1.31 -20.95
C ASP A 135 -2.75 -0.71 -19.56
N ALA A 136 -1.52 -0.90 -19.07
CA ALA A 136 -1.07 -0.30 -17.80
C ALA A 136 -1.16 1.24 -17.85
N GLN A 137 -0.76 1.88 -18.97
CA GLN A 137 -0.86 3.34 -19.15
C GLN A 137 -2.32 3.81 -19.14
N ILE A 138 -3.21 3.10 -19.85
CA ILE A 138 -4.65 3.45 -19.90
C ILE A 138 -5.26 3.39 -18.50
N LEU A 139 -4.99 2.33 -17.74
CA LEU A 139 -5.49 2.17 -16.39
C LEU A 139 -4.87 3.20 -15.42
N LEU A 140 -3.61 3.53 -15.60
CA LEU A 140 -2.93 4.57 -14.80
C LEU A 140 -3.59 5.94 -15.00
N GLU A 141 -3.90 6.35 -16.23
CA GLU A 141 -4.62 7.61 -16.49
C GLU A 141 -6.02 7.60 -15.86
N ARG A 142 -6.72 6.47 -15.91
CA ARG A 142 -7.99 6.29 -15.22
C ARG A 142 -7.85 6.43 -13.69
N ALA A 143 -6.81 5.84 -13.11
CA ALA A 143 -6.54 5.95 -11.67
C ALA A 143 -6.28 7.40 -11.26
N TYR A 144 -5.44 8.14 -12.01
CA TYR A 144 -5.24 9.57 -11.77
C TYR A 144 -6.55 10.36 -11.80
N ALA A 145 -7.42 10.10 -12.78
CA ALA A 145 -8.72 10.77 -12.89
C ALA A 145 -9.66 10.45 -11.70
N GLN A 146 -9.61 9.22 -11.17
CA GLN A 146 -10.40 8.82 -10.00
C GLN A 146 -9.97 9.54 -8.71
N ILE A 147 -8.66 9.80 -8.55
CA ILE A 147 -8.12 10.44 -7.33
C ILE A 147 -8.03 11.97 -7.43
N GLU A 148 -8.18 12.53 -8.62
CA GLU A 148 -8.12 13.98 -8.84
C GLU A 148 -9.20 14.71 -8.03
N GLY A 149 -8.80 15.73 -7.26
CA GLY A 149 -9.72 16.51 -6.41
C GLY A 149 -10.09 15.87 -5.08
N ASN A 150 -9.70 14.62 -4.81
CA ASN A 150 -10.07 13.89 -3.59
C ASN A 150 -9.06 14.02 -2.45
N GLY A 151 -7.99 14.79 -2.61
CA GLY A 151 -6.96 15.00 -1.58
C GLY A 151 -6.17 13.75 -1.19
N GLN A 152 -6.14 12.72 -2.05
CA GLN A 152 -5.54 11.41 -1.77
C GLN A 152 -4.08 11.35 -2.19
N THR A 153 -3.22 12.10 -1.52
CA THR A 153 -1.79 12.17 -1.83
C THR A 153 -1.10 10.80 -1.81
N ASN A 154 -1.50 9.90 -0.91
CA ASN A 154 -0.99 8.53 -0.85
C ASN A 154 -1.25 7.75 -2.14
N MET A 155 -2.48 7.84 -2.69
CA MET A 155 -2.84 7.14 -3.93
C MET A 155 -2.20 7.82 -5.15
N ALA A 156 -2.05 9.15 -5.14
CA ALA A 156 -1.29 9.86 -6.15
C ALA A 156 0.17 9.39 -6.20
N LEU A 157 0.79 9.13 -5.05
CA LEU A 157 2.14 8.58 -4.97
C LEU A 157 2.23 7.12 -5.47
N CYS A 158 1.18 6.31 -5.31
CA CYS A 158 1.11 4.99 -5.94
C CYS A 158 1.07 5.11 -7.48
N CYS A 159 0.25 6.02 -8.00
CA CYS A 159 0.22 6.32 -9.44
C CYS A 159 1.58 6.81 -9.96
N ASP A 160 2.23 7.73 -9.25
CA ASP A 160 3.56 8.22 -9.61
C ASP A 160 4.60 7.08 -9.63
N PHE A 161 4.56 6.20 -8.63
CA PHE A 161 5.47 5.05 -8.57
C PHE A 161 5.27 4.09 -9.75
N LEU A 162 4.04 3.86 -10.15
CA LEU A 162 3.74 3.08 -11.35
C LEU A 162 4.19 3.83 -12.62
N ALA A 163 3.88 5.12 -12.75
CA ALA A 163 4.25 5.94 -13.91
C ALA A 163 5.76 5.95 -14.16
N TRP A 164 6.54 6.11 -13.09
CA TRP A 164 8.01 6.15 -13.21
C TRP A 164 8.59 4.78 -13.56
N ARG A 165 8.03 3.68 -13.02
CA ARG A 165 8.43 2.33 -13.45
C ARG A 165 8.06 2.06 -14.91
N LEU A 166 6.87 2.47 -15.34
CA LEU A 166 6.41 2.32 -16.71
C LEU A 166 7.29 3.10 -17.70
N SER A 167 7.78 4.29 -17.31
CA SER A 167 8.71 5.08 -18.12
C SER A 167 10.07 4.40 -18.38
N LEU A 168 10.40 3.35 -17.62
CA LEU A 168 11.60 2.55 -17.89
C LEU A 168 11.37 1.46 -18.95
N CYS A 169 10.10 1.19 -19.29
CA CYS A 169 9.71 0.10 -20.18
C CYS A 169 9.47 0.56 -21.63
N GLY A 170 9.47 1.87 -21.90
CA GLY A 170 9.19 2.40 -23.23
C GLY A 170 9.00 3.93 -23.26
N PRO A 171 8.38 4.47 -24.30
CA PRO A 171 8.21 5.92 -24.49
C PRO A 171 7.08 6.51 -23.62
N TYR A 172 6.86 5.96 -22.44
CA TYR A 172 5.83 6.42 -21.51
C TYR A 172 6.35 7.58 -20.66
N THR A 173 5.65 8.70 -20.68
CA THR A 173 6.03 9.90 -19.92
C THR A 173 5.16 10.02 -18.67
N PRO A 174 5.76 10.12 -17.48
CA PRO A 174 5.01 10.35 -16.26
C PRO A 174 4.18 11.65 -16.33
N ARG A 175 2.91 11.58 -15.94
CA ARG A 175 1.99 12.74 -15.93
C ARG A 175 2.50 13.86 -15.02
N VAL A 176 3.08 13.51 -13.87
CA VAL A 176 3.63 14.45 -12.91
C VAL A 176 5.15 14.29 -12.84
N PRO A 177 5.93 15.33 -13.21
CA PRO A 177 7.37 15.32 -13.03
C PRO A 177 7.76 15.20 -11.54
N LEU A 178 8.89 14.53 -11.28
CA LEU A 178 9.43 14.32 -9.93
C LEU A 178 9.55 15.61 -9.11
N GLU A 179 10.07 16.66 -9.75
CA GLU A 179 10.29 17.96 -9.11
C GLU A 179 8.97 18.63 -8.71
N VAL A 180 7.95 18.54 -9.56
CA VAL A 180 6.62 19.08 -9.29
C VAL A 180 6.00 18.38 -8.08
N ARG A 181 6.06 17.03 -8.06
CA ARG A 181 5.55 16.26 -6.92
C ARG A 181 6.32 16.57 -5.64
N ARG A 182 7.63 16.69 -5.72
CA ARG A 182 8.46 17.07 -4.57
C ARG A 182 8.03 18.41 -3.98
N GLU A 183 7.89 19.45 -4.79
CA GLU A 183 7.47 20.78 -4.32
C GLU A 183 6.09 20.76 -3.68
N GLU A 184 5.14 20.01 -4.25
CA GLU A 184 3.80 19.84 -3.69
C GLU A 184 3.85 19.22 -2.29
N LEU A 185 4.60 18.12 -2.13
CA LEU A 185 4.74 17.43 -0.85
C LEU A 185 5.46 18.28 0.22
N PHE A 186 6.43 19.10 -0.20
CA PHE A 186 7.10 20.02 0.72
C PHE A 186 6.16 21.10 1.23
N ARG A 187 5.22 21.58 0.41
CA ARG A 187 4.19 22.52 0.83
C ARG A 187 3.16 21.90 1.79
N GLN A 188 2.86 20.61 1.67
CA GLN A 188 1.90 19.92 2.54
C GLN A 188 2.42 19.67 3.96
N HIS A 189 3.73 19.81 4.23
CA HIS A 189 4.37 19.54 5.53
C HIS A 189 4.08 18.15 6.13
N ASN A 190 3.69 17.15 5.33
CA ASN A 190 3.42 15.80 5.78
C ASN A 190 4.66 14.90 5.64
N MET A 191 5.28 14.56 6.76
CA MET A 191 6.50 13.74 6.79
C MET A 191 6.28 12.31 6.28
N ALA A 192 5.08 11.74 6.48
CA ALA A 192 4.79 10.39 6.00
C ALA A 192 4.82 10.34 4.46
N TRP A 193 4.21 11.32 3.80
CA TRP A 193 4.23 11.44 2.34
C TRP A 193 5.62 11.71 1.78
N ARG A 194 6.43 12.54 2.47
CA ARG A 194 7.82 12.77 2.09
C ARG A 194 8.66 11.50 2.19
N ASN A 195 8.50 10.73 3.25
CA ASN A 195 9.21 9.46 3.41
C ASN A 195 8.82 8.46 2.33
N LEU A 196 7.53 8.37 2.00
CA LEU A 196 7.04 7.54 0.91
C LEU A 196 7.61 8.00 -0.45
N PHE A 197 7.62 9.30 -0.71
CA PHE A 197 8.20 9.87 -1.92
C PHE A 197 9.70 9.56 -2.03
N HIS A 198 10.46 9.70 -0.93
CA HIS A 198 11.87 9.33 -0.92
C HIS A 198 12.09 7.84 -1.23
N ALA A 199 11.21 6.96 -0.74
CA ALA A 199 11.24 5.54 -1.07
C ALA A 199 11.06 5.29 -2.57
N ILE A 200 10.06 5.93 -3.16
CA ILE A 200 9.75 5.83 -4.58
C ILE A 200 10.92 6.37 -5.44
N CYS A 201 11.48 7.54 -5.08
CA CYS A 201 12.64 8.11 -5.75
C CYS A 201 13.86 7.20 -5.66
N ALA A 202 14.13 6.64 -4.46
CA ALA A 202 15.27 5.75 -4.25
C ALA A 202 15.18 4.51 -5.16
N TYR A 203 14.01 3.90 -5.25
CA TYR A 203 13.80 2.75 -6.14
C TYR A 203 13.98 3.12 -7.62
N TYR A 204 13.38 4.22 -8.05
CA TYR A 204 13.45 4.69 -9.44
C TYR A 204 14.89 5.01 -9.87
N TYR A 205 15.61 5.79 -9.07
CA TYR A 205 17.01 6.14 -9.39
C TYR A 205 17.94 4.93 -9.29
N ALA A 206 17.72 4.04 -8.33
CA ALA A 206 18.48 2.80 -8.23
C ALA A 206 18.31 1.87 -9.45
N LEU A 207 17.06 1.75 -9.98
CA LEU A 207 16.81 1.01 -11.22
C LEU A 207 17.52 1.62 -12.44
N ARG A 208 17.74 2.92 -12.43
CA ARG A 208 18.46 3.64 -13.50
C ARG A 208 19.99 3.66 -13.31
N GLY A 209 20.50 3.14 -12.20
CA GLY A 209 21.91 3.26 -11.86
C GLY A 209 22.38 4.70 -11.52
N GLN A 210 21.44 5.62 -11.26
CA GLN A 210 21.69 7.03 -10.92
C GLN A 210 21.88 7.20 -9.41
N THR A 211 22.96 6.64 -8.88
CA THR A 211 23.21 6.56 -7.44
C THR A 211 23.35 7.92 -6.76
N GLU A 212 23.85 8.93 -7.48
CA GLU A 212 24.00 10.31 -7.02
C GLU A 212 22.66 11.04 -6.79
N SER A 213 21.58 10.55 -7.41
CA SER A 213 20.24 11.12 -7.29
C SER A 213 19.40 10.43 -6.19
N ILE A 214 19.91 9.35 -5.59
CA ILE A 214 19.21 8.61 -4.53
C ILE A 214 19.10 9.51 -3.28
N PRO A 215 17.89 9.65 -2.67
CA PRO A 215 17.73 10.41 -1.45
C PRO A 215 18.67 9.96 -0.35
N GLU A 216 19.27 10.91 0.37
CA GLU A 216 20.38 10.67 1.33
C GLU A 216 20.05 9.61 2.38
N VAL A 217 18.81 9.57 2.87
CA VAL A 217 18.39 8.58 3.87
C VAL A 217 18.54 7.13 3.37
N TYR A 218 18.34 6.91 2.08
CA TYR A 218 18.55 5.61 1.42
C TYR A 218 20.01 5.42 1.01
N ALA A 219 20.63 6.44 0.41
CA ALA A 219 22.03 6.37 -0.01
C ALA A 219 22.99 6.09 1.16
N ALA A 220 22.66 6.61 2.35
CA ALA A 220 23.41 6.39 3.59
C ALA A 220 22.89 5.21 4.44
N HIS A 221 21.94 4.42 3.93
CA HIS A 221 21.35 3.26 4.61
C HIS A 221 20.82 3.53 6.02
N ARG A 222 20.17 4.69 6.19
CA ARG A 222 19.60 5.12 7.48
C ARG A 222 18.10 4.82 7.61
N MET A 223 17.59 3.83 6.87
CA MET A 223 16.17 3.48 6.87
C MET A 223 15.64 3.00 8.21
N ASN A 224 16.50 2.46 9.07
CA ASN A 224 16.17 2.10 10.44
C ASN A 224 15.76 3.32 11.30
N THR A 225 16.09 4.53 10.87
CA THR A 225 15.68 5.79 11.53
C THR A 225 14.32 6.30 11.06
N VAL A 226 13.77 5.72 9.98
CA VAL A 226 12.48 6.10 9.42
C VAL A 226 11.38 5.24 10.01
N ASN A 227 10.39 5.87 10.64
CA ASN A 227 9.23 5.16 11.14
C ASN A 227 8.32 4.76 9.97
N THR A 228 8.27 3.48 9.68
CA THR A 228 7.41 2.90 8.64
C THR A 228 6.33 2.04 9.27
N LEU A 229 5.13 2.07 8.70
CA LEU A 229 4.06 1.15 9.10
C LEU A 229 4.49 -0.30 8.78
N ALA A 230 4.17 -1.21 9.68
CA ALA A 230 4.55 -2.62 9.55
C ALA A 230 4.16 -3.25 8.20
N PRO A 231 2.97 -2.96 7.62
CA PRO A 231 2.61 -3.46 6.28
C PRO A 231 3.52 -3.00 5.15
N GLY A 232 4.12 -1.82 5.25
CA GLY A 232 5.04 -1.31 4.23
C GLY A 232 6.46 -1.86 4.33
N LYS A 233 6.81 -2.55 5.42
CA LYS A 233 8.19 -2.97 5.67
C LYS A 233 8.79 -3.84 4.57
N PRO A 234 8.14 -4.89 4.04
CA PRO A 234 8.71 -5.71 2.98
C PRO A 234 9.07 -4.91 1.72
N MET A 235 8.24 -3.94 1.34
CA MET A 235 8.50 -3.07 0.19
C MET A 235 9.67 -2.11 0.44
N ILE A 236 9.77 -1.55 1.63
CA ILE A 236 10.89 -0.67 2.02
C ILE A 236 12.21 -1.44 2.00
N GLU A 237 12.23 -2.66 2.52
CA GLU A 237 13.43 -3.53 2.50
C GLU A 237 13.83 -3.92 1.06
N LEU A 238 12.85 -4.17 0.18
CA LEU A 238 13.09 -4.38 -1.25
C LEU A 238 13.75 -3.15 -1.90
N ILE A 239 13.23 -1.95 -1.60
CA ILE A 239 13.77 -0.69 -2.12
C ILE A 239 15.20 -0.47 -1.63
N GLU A 240 15.46 -0.65 -0.33
CA GLU A 240 16.81 -0.53 0.23
C GLU A 240 17.76 -1.55 -0.40
N ASN A 241 17.30 -2.78 -0.63
CA ASN A 241 18.09 -3.81 -1.28
C ASN A 241 18.44 -3.45 -2.74
N GLN A 242 17.51 -2.78 -3.46
CA GLN A 242 17.77 -2.26 -4.80
C GLN A 242 18.85 -1.14 -4.78
N VAL A 243 18.85 -0.32 -3.74
CA VAL A 243 19.89 0.72 -3.56
C VAL A 243 21.26 0.08 -3.34
N TYR A 244 21.37 -0.96 -2.47
CA TYR A 244 22.62 -1.72 -2.31
C TYR A 244 23.11 -2.31 -3.64
N LEU A 245 22.18 -2.87 -4.43
CA LEU A 245 22.52 -3.44 -5.74
C LEU A 245 23.09 -2.36 -6.70
N ALA A 246 22.44 -1.20 -6.76
CA ALA A 246 22.88 -0.07 -7.59
C ALA A 246 24.24 0.50 -7.17
N GLN A 247 24.56 0.44 -5.87
CA GLN A 247 25.85 0.89 -5.32
C GLN A 247 26.96 -0.16 -5.43
N GLY A 248 26.68 -1.37 -5.98
CA GLY A 248 27.64 -2.45 -6.10
C GLY A 248 27.93 -3.20 -4.81
N GLU A 249 27.10 -3.03 -3.77
CA GLU A 249 27.25 -3.69 -2.48
C GLU A 249 26.64 -5.12 -2.50
N TRP A 250 27.01 -5.91 -3.48
CA TRP A 250 26.44 -7.23 -3.79
C TRP A 250 26.49 -8.21 -2.60
N ALA A 251 27.57 -8.20 -1.85
CA ALA A 251 27.70 -9.06 -0.65
C ALA A 251 26.60 -8.75 0.39
N ARG A 252 26.17 -7.49 0.51
CA ARG A 252 25.06 -7.11 1.39
C ARG A 252 23.73 -7.59 0.85
N VAL A 253 23.49 -7.46 -0.47
CA VAL A 253 22.28 -7.98 -1.12
C VAL A 253 22.13 -9.47 -0.84
N LEU A 254 23.20 -10.26 -1.05
CA LEU A 254 23.20 -11.70 -0.82
C LEU A 254 23.08 -12.04 0.67
N GLY A 255 23.76 -11.32 1.54
CA GLY A 255 23.73 -11.57 2.99
C GLY A 255 22.38 -11.29 3.64
N ARG A 256 21.66 -10.28 3.17
CA ARG A 256 20.32 -9.92 3.66
C ARG A 256 19.21 -10.79 3.06
N GLY A 257 19.41 -11.25 1.83
CA GLY A 257 18.39 -11.92 1.01
C GLY A 257 17.61 -13.02 1.72
N PRO A 258 18.25 -14.03 2.35
CA PRO A 258 17.53 -15.12 3.04
C PRO A 258 16.58 -14.62 4.14
N GLY A 259 17.02 -13.65 4.95
CA GLY A 259 16.17 -13.07 6.01
C GLY A 259 14.99 -12.29 5.47
N LEU A 260 15.18 -11.54 4.36
CA LEU A 260 14.12 -10.80 3.69
C LEU A 260 13.11 -11.74 3.02
N LEU A 261 13.58 -12.82 2.38
CA LEU A 261 12.69 -13.83 1.80
C LEU A 261 11.84 -14.51 2.88
N ALA A 262 12.45 -14.92 4.00
CA ALA A 262 11.71 -15.52 5.12
C ALA A 262 10.65 -14.55 5.69
N MET A 263 10.95 -13.25 5.76
CA MET A 263 9.97 -12.24 6.15
C MET A 263 8.81 -12.14 5.14
N CYS A 264 9.11 -12.11 3.85
CA CYS A 264 8.08 -12.05 2.80
C CYS A 264 7.19 -13.30 2.81
N GLU A 265 7.76 -14.49 2.99
CA GLU A 265 7.02 -15.75 3.09
C GLU A 265 6.09 -15.74 4.32
N ALA A 266 6.60 -15.33 5.49
CA ALA A 266 5.82 -15.25 6.72
C ALA A 266 4.67 -14.24 6.66
N LEU A 267 4.79 -13.20 5.85
CA LEU A 267 3.82 -12.12 5.69
C LEU A 267 3.01 -12.23 4.39
N HIS A 268 3.26 -13.25 3.57
CA HIS A 268 2.61 -13.43 2.27
C HIS A 268 2.79 -12.25 1.31
N TYR A 269 4.03 -11.80 1.07
CA TYR A 269 4.40 -10.78 0.10
C TYR A 269 5.07 -11.43 -1.12
N ASP A 270 4.31 -12.18 -1.90
CA ASP A 270 4.86 -13.05 -2.94
C ASP A 270 5.57 -12.28 -4.06
N LEU A 271 4.98 -11.19 -4.55
CA LEU A 271 5.61 -10.36 -5.58
C LEU A 271 6.91 -9.70 -5.07
N VAL A 272 6.94 -9.26 -3.82
CA VAL A 272 8.17 -8.72 -3.19
C VAL A 272 9.23 -9.80 -3.10
N ALA A 273 8.87 -11.02 -2.70
CA ALA A 273 9.79 -12.16 -2.66
C ALA A 273 10.36 -12.48 -4.05
N LEU A 274 9.54 -12.42 -5.10
CA LEU A 274 10.01 -12.58 -6.49
C LEU A 274 11.06 -11.52 -6.86
N HIS A 275 10.78 -10.26 -6.60
CA HIS A 275 11.73 -9.17 -6.87
C HIS A 275 13.03 -9.31 -6.08
N LEU A 276 12.97 -9.75 -4.81
CA LEU A 276 14.16 -10.03 -4.00
C LEU A 276 15.01 -11.16 -4.60
N ARG A 277 14.38 -12.24 -5.11
CA ARG A 277 15.11 -13.33 -5.81
C ARG A 277 15.80 -12.81 -7.06
N ILE A 278 15.16 -11.91 -7.83
CA ILE A 278 15.77 -11.27 -9.00
C ILE A 278 16.98 -10.41 -8.59
N GLN A 279 16.86 -9.62 -7.53
CA GLN A 279 17.96 -8.81 -7.01
C GLN A 279 19.13 -9.67 -6.55
N MET A 280 18.87 -10.78 -5.86
CA MET A 280 19.91 -11.72 -5.44
C MET A 280 20.57 -12.42 -6.63
N ALA A 281 19.81 -12.72 -7.69
CA ALA A 281 20.36 -13.31 -8.90
C ALA A 281 21.22 -12.32 -9.71
N ALA A 282 20.95 -11.03 -9.58
CA ALA A 282 21.71 -9.96 -10.22
C ALA A 282 22.99 -9.56 -9.45
N ALA A 283 23.08 -9.90 -8.16
CA ALA A 283 24.23 -9.63 -7.28
C ALA A 283 25.28 -10.74 -7.38
#